data_03960bd88cb57e2f99cd538e929f75b8
#
_entry.id   03960bd88cb57e2f99cd538e929f75b8
#
_cell.length_a   1.000
_cell.length_b   1.000
_cell.length_c   1.000
_cell.angle_alpha   90.00
_cell.angle_beta   90.00
_cell.angle_gamma   90.00
#
_symmetry.space_group_name_H-M   'P 1'
#
loop_
_entity.id
_entity.type
_entity.pdbx_description
1 polymer ?
#
loop_
_entity_poly.entity_id
_entity_poly.type
_entity_poly.pdbx_seq_one_letter_code
_entity_poly.pdbx_strand_id
1 'polypeptide(L)'
;METETAARVTEAQVWNALHQVIDPEIGCNIVDLGLVYHVAIAGSRVSVAMTLTTPGCPMHESIAQGVQNALLCLEDVDDVDVQIVWDPPWSPAMMTDRGRASVGIA
;
A
#
# COMPACT_ATOMS: atom_id res chain seq x y z
N MET A 1 -17.61 15.21 -19.84
CA MET A 1 -17.21 15.24 -19.52
C MET A 1 -16.37 15.39 -19.04
N GLU A 2 -16.09 15.25 -19.27
CA GLU A 2 -15.32 15.36 -19.03
C GLU A 2 -14.73 15.32 -18.25
N THR A 3 -14.94 15.61 -17.97
CA THR A 3 -14.30 15.47 -17.15
C THR A 3 -13.70 14.46 -16.84
N GLU A 4 -14.07 13.72 -16.92
CA GLU A 4 -13.61 12.64 -16.66
C GLU A 4 -12.36 12.39 -17.04
N THR A 5 -11.88 13.08 -17.63
CA THR A 5 -10.65 12.82 -18.12
C THR A 5 -9.58 12.92 -17.16
N ALA A 6 -9.72 13.56 -16.08
CA ALA A 6 -8.68 13.70 -15.17
C ALA A 6 -8.40 12.39 -14.54
N ALA A 7 -8.26 12.23 -13.30
CA ALA A 7 -7.91 10.98 -12.68
C ALA A 7 -9.00 9.96 -12.92
N ARG A 8 -8.72 8.95 -13.70
CA ARG A 8 -9.66 7.88 -13.93
C ARG A 8 -9.61 6.85 -12.83
N VAL A 9 -8.42 6.65 -12.24
CA VAL A 9 -8.29 5.76 -11.11
C VAL A 9 -8.77 6.48 -9.86
N THR A 10 -9.49 5.78 -8.99
CA THR A 10 -10.00 6.36 -7.76
C THR A 10 -9.19 5.86 -6.58
N GLU A 11 -9.26 6.61 -5.47
CA GLU A 11 -8.62 6.16 -4.24
C GLU A 11 -9.12 4.79 -3.83
N ALA A 12 -10.42 4.55 -3.98
CA ALA A 12 -10.98 3.25 -3.62
C ALA A 12 -10.33 2.12 -4.40
N GLN A 13 -10.09 2.34 -5.69
CA GLN A 13 -9.42 1.33 -6.50
C GLN A 13 -7.98 1.11 -6.04
N VAL A 14 -7.29 2.18 -5.68
CA VAL A 14 -5.92 2.07 -5.20
C VAL A 14 -5.88 1.30 -3.88
N TRP A 15 -6.75 1.65 -2.94
CA TRP A 15 -6.79 0.97 -1.66
C TRP A 15 -7.17 -0.50 -1.81
N ASN A 16 -8.10 -0.82 -2.71
CA ASN A 16 -8.45 -2.22 -2.98
C ASN A 16 -7.26 -2.99 -3.52
N ALA A 17 -6.49 -2.37 -4.40
CA ALA A 17 -5.31 -3.02 -4.95
C ALA A 17 -4.28 -3.25 -3.86
N LEU A 18 -4.09 -2.28 -2.97
CA LEU A 18 -3.14 -2.40 -1.88
C LEU A 18 -3.53 -3.51 -0.90
N HIS A 19 -4.82 -3.75 -0.72
CA HIS A 19 -5.29 -4.87 0.12
C HIS A 19 -4.88 -6.22 -0.43
N GLN A 20 -4.48 -6.31 -1.69
CA GLN A 20 -4.04 -7.57 -2.28
C GLN A 20 -2.56 -7.84 -2.04
N VAL A 21 -1.83 -6.88 -1.53
CA VAL A 21 -0.40 -7.03 -1.28
C VAL A 21 -0.21 -7.56 0.13
N ILE A 22 0.37 -8.75 0.23
CA ILE A 22 0.52 -9.46 1.48
C ILE A 22 1.97 -9.42 1.92
N ASP A 23 2.20 -9.10 3.20
CA ASP A 23 3.53 -9.22 3.79
C ASP A 23 3.80 -10.71 4.02
N PRO A 24 4.78 -11.30 3.33
CA PRO A 24 4.97 -12.75 3.40
C PRO A 24 5.46 -13.22 4.76
N GLU A 25 6.05 -12.37 5.56
CA GLU A 25 6.53 -12.76 6.88
C GLU A 25 5.38 -12.85 7.89
N ILE A 26 4.38 -12.02 7.71
CA ILE A 26 3.29 -11.94 8.69
C ILE A 26 2.02 -12.61 8.17
N GLY A 27 1.85 -12.63 6.84
CA GLY A 27 0.67 -13.24 6.23
C GLY A 27 -0.55 -12.35 6.25
N CYS A 28 -0.36 -11.04 6.41
CA CYS A 28 -1.44 -10.07 6.46
C CYS A 28 -1.20 -9.00 5.41
N ASN A 29 -2.27 -8.43 4.86
CA ASN A 29 -2.10 -7.42 3.84
C ASN A 29 -1.55 -6.12 4.44
N ILE A 30 -0.86 -5.35 3.61
CA ILE A 30 -0.13 -4.19 4.10
C ILE A 30 -1.05 -3.08 4.59
N VAL A 31 -2.30 -3.03 4.12
CA VAL A 31 -3.25 -2.01 4.58
C VAL A 31 -3.69 -2.30 6.00
N ASP A 32 -4.07 -3.53 6.28
CA ASP A 32 -4.49 -3.91 7.62
C ASP A 32 -3.32 -3.91 8.60
N LEU A 33 -2.10 -4.07 8.11
CA LEU A 33 -0.92 -3.94 8.95
C LEU A 33 -0.62 -2.49 9.32
N GLY A 34 -1.23 -1.54 8.62
CA GLY A 34 -0.96 -0.14 8.89
C GLY A 34 0.33 0.36 8.28
N LEU A 35 0.80 -0.30 7.22
CA LEU A 35 2.05 0.08 6.59
C LEU A 35 1.92 1.22 5.59
N VAL A 36 0.72 1.45 5.05
CA VAL A 36 0.51 2.48 4.05
C VAL A 36 0.13 3.77 4.76
N TYR A 37 0.97 4.79 4.60
CA TYR A 37 0.77 6.06 5.31
C TYR A 37 0.06 7.09 4.45
N HIS A 38 0.32 7.08 3.15
CA HIS A 38 -0.23 8.13 2.31
C HIS A 38 -0.34 7.64 0.87
N VAL A 39 -1.43 8.02 0.21
CA VAL A 39 -1.67 7.73 -1.20
C VAL A 39 -2.01 9.04 -1.89
N ALA A 40 -1.36 9.31 -3.01
CA ALA A 40 -1.63 10.49 -3.81
C ALA A 40 -1.83 10.06 -5.25
N ILE A 41 -2.81 10.64 -5.92
CA ILE A 41 -3.12 10.34 -7.30
C ILE A 41 -3.00 11.62 -8.12
N ALA A 42 -2.24 11.56 -9.19
CA ALA A 42 -2.09 12.68 -10.10
C ALA A 42 -2.25 12.13 -11.52
N GLY A 43 -3.45 12.28 -12.07
CA GLY A 43 -3.74 11.73 -13.39
C GLY A 43 -3.65 10.22 -13.38
N SER A 44 -2.72 9.67 -14.16
CA SER A 44 -2.49 8.23 -14.21
C SER A 44 -1.31 7.80 -13.34
N ARG A 45 -0.78 8.70 -12.53
CA ARG A 45 0.34 8.41 -11.65
C ARG A 45 -0.13 8.27 -10.23
N VAL A 46 0.30 7.22 -9.55
CA VAL A 46 -0.05 6.96 -8.15
C VAL A 46 1.23 6.97 -7.33
N SER A 47 1.24 7.72 -6.25
CA SER A 47 2.36 7.77 -5.31
C SER A 47 1.92 7.18 -3.99
N VAL A 48 2.72 6.30 -3.42
CA VAL A 48 2.42 5.65 -2.15
C VAL A 48 3.60 5.87 -1.20
N ALA A 49 3.31 6.41 -0.03
CA ALA A 49 4.29 6.47 1.04
C ALA A 49 3.92 5.41 2.05
N MET A 50 4.85 4.51 2.32
CA MET A 50 4.60 3.38 3.21
C MET A 50 5.83 3.06 4.02
N THR A 51 5.65 2.27 5.07
CA THR A 51 6.75 1.81 5.89
C THR A 51 6.75 0.29 5.95
N LEU A 52 7.69 -0.25 6.71
CA LEU A 52 7.81 -1.69 6.90
C LEU A 52 7.90 -1.96 8.40
N THR A 53 7.64 -3.22 8.77
CA THR A 53 7.61 -3.58 10.18
C THR A 53 8.99 -3.54 10.83
N THR A 54 10.04 -3.75 10.04
CA THR A 54 11.40 -3.78 10.58
C THR A 54 12.36 -3.10 9.59
N PRO A 55 13.14 -2.10 10.03
CA PRO A 55 14.14 -1.50 9.16
C PRO A 55 15.17 -2.54 8.74
N GLY A 56 15.58 -2.48 7.49
CA GLY A 56 16.55 -3.42 6.96
C GLY A 56 16.00 -4.78 6.62
N CYS A 57 14.68 -4.93 6.65
CA CYS A 57 14.06 -6.19 6.30
C CYS A 57 14.40 -6.56 4.86
N PRO A 58 14.91 -7.78 4.59
CA PRO A 58 15.28 -8.16 3.23
C PRO A 58 14.08 -8.29 2.31
N MET A 59 12.87 -8.28 2.86
CA MET A 59 11.66 -8.40 2.05
C MET A 59 11.15 -7.05 1.56
N HIS A 60 11.81 -5.95 1.91
CA HIS A 60 11.26 -4.63 1.56
C HIS A 60 11.16 -4.42 0.05
N GLU A 61 12.12 -4.93 -0.70
CA GLU A 61 12.06 -4.80 -2.15
C GLU A 61 10.90 -5.62 -2.73
N SER A 62 10.66 -6.79 -2.18
CA SER A 62 9.55 -7.62 -2.63
C SER A 62 8.21 -6.96 -2.37
N ILE A 63 8.06 -6.34 -1.20
CA ILE A 63 6.81 -5.66 -0.86
C ILE A 63 6.61 -4.44 -1.74
N ALA A 64 7.65 -3.63 -1.93
CA ALA A 64 7.55 -2.46 -2.80
C ALA A 64 7.23 -2.87 -4.23
N GLN A 65 7.86 -3.93 -4.71
CA GLN A 65 7.59 -4.43 -6.05
C GLN A 65 6.16 -4.93 -6.15
N GLY A 66 5.66 -5.59 -5.11
CA GLY A 66 4.28 -6.06 -5.07
C GLY A 66 3.30 -4.91 -5.14
N VAL A 67 3.57 -3.82 -4.42
CA VAL A 67 2.74 -2.63 -4.47
C VAL A 67 2.74 -2.06 -5.89
N GLN A 68 3.91 -1.93 -6.47
CA GLN A 68 4.04 -1.40 -7.82
C GLN A 68 3.26 -2.25 -8.81
N ASN A 69 3.43 -3.57 -8.74
CA ASN A 69 2.76 -4.48 -9.66
C ASN A 69 1.26 -4.43 -9.48
N ALA A 70 0.78 -4.40 -8.24
CA ALA A 70 -0.64 -4.38 -7.98
C ALA A 70 -1.29 -3.11 -8.54
N LEU A 71 -0.64 -1.97 -8.38
CA LEU A 71 -1.17 -0.71 -8.86
C LEU A 71 -1.07 -0.59 -10.38
N LEU A 72 0.00 -1.10 -10.96
CA LEU A 72 0.15 -1.08 -12.42
C LEU A 72 -0.85 -1.98 -13.13
N CYS A 73 -1.43 -2.94 -12.42
CA CYS A 73 -2.48 -3.76 -12.98
C CYS A 73 -3.79 -3.00 -13.14
N LEU A 74 -3.94 -1.86 -12.49
CA LEU A 74 -5.12 -1.03 -12.68
C LEU A 74 -5.06 -0.37 -14.05
N GLU A 75 -6.18 -0.40 -14.75
CA GLU A 75 -6.22 -0.02 -16.14
C GLU A 75 -5.78 1.40 -16.38
N ASP A 76 -6.13 2.29 -15.47
CA ASP A 76 -5.88 3.71 -15.64
C ASP A 76 -4.61 4.21 -14.95
N VAL A 77 -3.75 3.29 -14.50
CA VAL A 77 -2.49 3.65 -13.84
C VAL A 77 -1.33 3.33 -14.79
N ASP A 78 -0.55 4.35 -15.12
CA ASP A 78 0.61 4.21 -16.00
C ASP A 78 1.93 4.28 -15.25
N ASP A 79 1.94 4.91 -14.09
CA ASP A 79 3.18 5.13 -13.35
C ASP A 79 2.91 5.03 -11.86
N VAL A 80 3.81 4.40 -11.14
CA VAL A 80 3.68 4.21 -9.70
C VAL A 80 5.00 4.57 -9.04
N ASP A 81 4.91 5.42 -8.01
CA ASP A 81 6.05 5.80 -7.21
C ASP A 81 5.83 5.29 -5.79
N VAL A 82 6.71 4.43 -5.31
CA VAL A 82 6.61 3.89 -3.96
C VAL A 82 7.80 4.42 -3.16
N GLN A 83 7.49 5.10 -2.07
CA GLN A 83 8.50 5.64 -1.16
C GLN A 83 8.41 4.93 0.17
N ILE A 84 9.54 4.38 0.62
CA ILE A 84 9.60 3.75 1.94
C ILE A 84 10.07 4.82 2.92
N VAL A 85 9.27 5.05 3.95
CA VAL A 85 9.58 6.03 4.98
C VAL A 85 9.66 5.33 6.32
N TRP A 86 10.47 5.87 7.22
CA TRP A 86 10.71 5.25 8.52
C TRP A 86 10.21 6.12 9.67
N ASP A 87 9.56 7.23 9.35
CA ASP A 87 9.05 8.15 10.35
C ASP A 87 7.60 8.51 9.98
N PRO A 88 6.64 8.25 10.87
CA PRO A 88 6.82 7.63 12.19
C PRO A 88 7.12 6.14 12.05
N PRO A 89 7.83 5.55 13.03
CA PRO A 89 8.10 4.12 12.97
C PRO A 89 6.82 3.33 13.17
N TRP A 90 6.74 2.21 12.48
CA TRP A 90 5.58 1.34 12.58
C TRP A 90 5.50 0.70 13.97
N SER A 91 4.27 0.53 14.44
CA SER A 91 4.01 -0.24 15.64
C SER A 91 2.71 -1.02 15.46
N PRO A 92 2.50 -2.09 16.24
CA PRO A 92 1.26 -2.87 16.14
C PRO A 92 0.01 -2.06 16.40
N ALA A 93 0.12 -0.92 17.09
CA ALA A 93 -1.03 -0.05 17.31
C ALA A 93 -1.58 0.53 16.01
N MET A 94 -0.79 0.52 14.96
CA MET A 94 -1.21 1.03 13.67
C MET A 94 -2.04 0.04 12.86
N MET A 95 -2.08 -1.22 13.31
CA MET A 95 -2.86 -2.25 12.63
C MET A 95 -4.35 -2.01 12.82
N THR A 96 -5.12 -2.36 11.80
CA THR A 96 -6.58 -2.35 11.94
C THR A 96 -7.01 -3.48 12.86
N ASP A 97 -8.24 -3.41 13.35
CA ASP A 97 -8.78 -4.51 14.17
C ASP A 97 -8.76 -5.82 13.39
N ARG A 98 -9.08 -5.76 12.11
CA ARG A 98 -9.05 -6.94 11.25
C ARG A 98 -7.64 -7.50 11.15
N GLY A 99 -6.64 -6.62 11.01
CA GLY A 99 -5.26 -7.05 10.92
C GLY A 99 -4.80 -7.74 12.20
N ARG A 100 -5.15 -7.16 13.34
CA ARG A 100 -4.79 -7.77 14.62
C ARG A 100 -5.42 -9.14 14.78
N ALA A 101 -6.68 -9.27 14.43
CA ALA A 101 -7.36 -10.54 14.53
C ALA A 101 -6.73 -11.58 13.61
N SER A 102 -6.33 -11.14 12.41
CA SER A 102 -5.74 -12.02 11.42
C SER A 102 -4.42 -12.62 11.88
N VAL A 103 -3.63 -11.87 12.64
CA VAL A 103 -2.31 -12.34 13.10
C VAL A 103 -2.35 -12.80 14.56
N GLY A 104 -3.53 -12.86 15.18
CA GLY A 104 -3.64 -13.38 16.52
C GLY A 104 -3.33 -12.40 17.63
N ILE A 105 -3.26 -11.12 17.35
CA ILE A 105 -3.08 -10.09 18.36
C ILE A 105 -4.47 -9.56 18.72
N ALA A 106 -4.90 -9.85 19.90
CA ALA A 106 -6.24 -9.47 20.32
C ALA A 106 -6.30 -8.03 20.79
#